data_1ceabbeb989185533464d531ebcad73b
#
_entry.id   1ceabbeb989185533464d531ebcad73b
#
_cell.length_a   1.000
_cell.length_b   1.000
_cell.length_c   1.000
_cell.angle_alpha   90.00
_cell.angle_beta   90.00
_cell.angle_gamma   90.00
#
_symmetry.space_group_name_H-M   'P 1'
#
loop_
_entity.id
_entity.type
_entity.pdbx_description
1 polymer ?
#
loop_
_entity_poly.entity_id
_entity_poly.type
_entity_poly.pdbx_seq_one_letter_code
_entity_poly.pdbx_strand_id
1 'polypeptide(L)'
;MKRIGLTLIAFAVLALAQYGGNGFPYPEGYRLWTHVKSMELKPGHPLYESFGGLHHIYVNQVGLKTYLEGKRAPFPKGTVIVFDLLVAKEEGNALLEGPQKLIGVMVKDPERYGETGGLGLLRLRPRQEAPRHRPQGLPRLPPGGGEH
;
A
#
# COMPACT_ATOMS: atom_id res chain seq x y z
N MET A 1 -9.62 7.78 -21.78
CA MET A 1 -10.08 7.08 -20.55
C MET A 1 -8.97 6.42 -19.71
N LYS A 2 -7.70 6.71 -19.88
CA LYS A 2 -6.66 5.81 -19.33
C LYS A 2 -5.51 6.49 -18.55
N ARG A 3 -5.64 7.79 -18.24
CA ARG A 3 -4.51 8.53 -17.62
C ARG A 3 -4.76 9.09 -16.21
N ILE A 4 -5.96 8.92 -15.67
CA ILE A 4 -6.35 9.54 -14.38
C ILE A 4 -5.80 8.75 -13.19
N GLY A 5 -5.66 7.44 -13.30
CA GLY A 5 -5.17 6.61 -12.19
C GLY A 5 -3.68 6.80 -11.86
N LEU A 6 -2.87 7.06 -12.86
CA LEU A 6 -1.43 7.22 -12.67
C LEU A 6 -1.09 8.59 -12.08
N THR A 7 -1.85 9.61 -12.45
CA THR A 7 -1.63 10.99 -11.97
C THR A 7 -2.00 11.15 -10.50
N LEU A 8 -3.06 10.48 -10.03
CA LEU A 8 -3.44 10.48 -8.61
C LEU A 8 -2.42 9.77 -7.73
N ILE A 9 -1.85 8.67 -8.23
CA ILE A 9 -0.79 7.94 -7.51
C ILE A 9 0.49 8.76 -7.47
N ALA A 10 0.85 9.44 -8.55
CA ALA A 10 2.04 10.29 -8.60
C ALA A 10 1.93 11.49 -7.66
N PHE A 11 0.76 12.12 -7.56
CA PHE A 11 0.53 13.22 -6.62
C PHE A 11 0.56 12.76 -5.16
N ALA A 12 -0.05 11.62 -4.85
CA ALA A 12 -0.01 11.04 -3.50
C ALA A 12 1.42 10.71 -3.07
N VAL A 13 2.22 10.23 -4.00
CA VAL A 13 3.61 9.84 -3.78
C VAL A 13 4.53 11.04 -3.53
N LEU A 14 4.36 12.14 -4.27
CA LEU A 14 5.12 13.37 -4.01
C LEU A 14 4.77 14.02 -2.66
N ALA A 15 3.48 13.97 -2.28
CA ALA A 15 3.03 14.52 -1.00
C ALA A 15 3.51 13.68 0.20
N LEU A 16 3.67 12.36 0.06
CA LEU A 16 4.24 11.50 1.10
C LEU A 16 5.68 11.89 1.50
N ALA A 17 6.42 12.53 0.61
CA ALA A 17 7.76 13.02 0.90
C ALA A 17 7.78 14.26 1.81
N GLN A 18 6.68 14.99 1.91
CA GLN A 18 6.58 16.27 2.63
C GLN A 18 5.89 16.16 4.00
N TYR A 19 5.09 15.13 4.23
CA TYR A 19 4.36 14.96 5.49
C TYR A 19 4.99 13.89 6.36
N GLY A 20 5.88 14.31 7.23
CA GLY A 20 6.37 13.49 8.34
C GLY A 20 5.22 13.10 9.26
N GLY A 21 5.11 11.83 9.60
CA GLY A 21 4.01 11.23 10.34
C GLY A 21 3.86 11.76 11.78
N ASN A 22 3.23 12.89 11.95
CA ASN A 22 2.89 13.41 13.27
C ASN A 22 1.46 13.05 13.64
N GLY A 23 1.32 12.03 14.49
CA GLY A 23 0.11 11.82 15.29
C GLY A 23 -1.03 11.03 14.63
N PHE A 24 -0.82 10.36 13.51
CA PHE A 24 -1.81 9.38 13.04
C PHE A 24 -1.46 7.98 13.57
N PRO A 25 -2.42 7.27 14.17
CA PRO A 25 -2.18 5.92 14.64
C PRO A 25 -1.87 4.99 13.47
N TYR A 26 -0.97 4.04 13.69
CA TYR A 26 -0.70 2.98 12.73
C TYR A 26 -2.01 2.25 12.37
N PRO A 27 -2.30 2.02 11.07
CA PRO A 27 -3.56 1.39 10.66
C PRO A 27 -3.52 -0.12 10.94
N GLU A 28 -3.71 -0.50 12.20
CA GLU A 28 -3.64 -1.89 12.63
C GLU A 28 -4.58 -2.79 11.80
N GLY A 29 -4.09 -3.96 11.45
CA GLY A 29 -4.87 -4.95 10.71
C GLY A 29 -5.23 -4.57 9.26
N TYR A 30 -4.61 -3.55 8.67
CA TYR A 30 -4.95 -3.09 7.32
C TYR A 30 -4.85 -4.20 6.25
N ARG A 31 -4.01 -5.19 6.45
CA ARG A 31 -3.89 -6.34 5.53
C ARG A 31 -5.12 -7.27 5.53
N LEU A 32 -6.02 -7.08 6.48
CA LEU A 32 -7.34 -7.74 6.54
C LEU A 32 -8.44 -6.90 5.88
N TRP A 33 -8.11 -5.67 5.44
CA TRP A 33 -9.05 -4.83 4.69
C TRP A 33 -9.17 -5.28 3.24
N THR A 34 -10.05 -4.65 2.49
CA THR A 34 -10.20 -4.98 1.09
C THR A 34 -8.96 -4.57 0.30
N HIS A 35 -8.30 -5.54 -0.28
CA HIS A 35 -7.24 -5.33 -1.26
C HIS A 35 -7.86 -4.88 -2.58
N VAL A 36 -7.44 -3.74 -3.10
CA VAL A 36 -8.05 -3.14 -4.28
C VAL A 36 -7.13 -3.11 -5.50
N LYS A 37 -5.82 -3.15 -5.30
CA LYS A 37 -4.86 -3.10 -6.41
C LYS A 37 -3.47 -3.53 -5.96
N SER A 38 -2.74 -4.17 -6.90
CA SER A 38 -1.30 -4.35 -6.82
C SER A 38 -0.61 -3.72 -8.02
N MET A 39 0.64 -3.28 -7.83
CA MET A 39 1.51 -2.86 -8.91
C MET A 39 2.96 -3.09 -8.53
N GLU A 40 3.82 -3.22 -9.52
CA GLU A 40 5.26 -3.23 -9.34
C GLU A 40 5.89 -2.05 -10.08
N LEU A 41 6.74 -1.30 -9.39
CA LEU A 41 7.60 -0.30 -10.02
C LEU A 41 8.98 -0.91 -10.23
N LYS A 42 9.34 -1.08 -11.50
CA LYS A 42 10.63 -1.64 -11.92
C LYS A 42 11.68 -0.55 -12.19
N PRO A 43 12.96 -0.89 -12.24
CA PRO A 43 14.02 0.01 -12.68
C PRO A 43 13.66 0.70 -14.00
N GLY A 44 13.96 1.98 -14.10
CA GLY A 44 13.57 2.82 -15.24
C GLY A 44 12.25 3.58 -15.09
N HIS A 45 11.42 3.24 -14.10
CA HIS A 45 10.25 4.04 -13.77
C HIS A 45 10.70 5.33 -13.05
N PRO A 46 10.14 6.52 -13.36
CA PRO A 46 10.57 7.80 -12.75
C PRO A 46 10.52 7.83 -11.23
N LEU A 47 9.65 7.02 -10.62
CA LEU A 47 9.49 6.94 -9.15
C LEU A 47 10.24 5.77 -8.53
N TYR A 48 11.04 5.03 -9.28
CA TYR A 48 11.68 3.80 -8.81
C TYR A 48 12.60 4.04 -7.61
N GLU A 49 13.42 5.08 -7.64
CA GLU A 49 14.39 5.37 -6.57
C GLU A 49 13.72 5.54 -5.20
N SER A 50 12.54 6.14 -5.17
CA SER A 50 11.81 6.39 -3.91
C SER A 50 10.83 5.29 -3.55
N PHE A 51 10.24 4.63 -4.55
CA PHE A 51 9.09 3.74 -4.38
C PHE A 51 9.17 2.46 -5.21
N GLY A 52 10.35 2.11 -5.71
CA GLY A 52 10.56 0.85 -6.42
C GLY A 52 10.23 -0.36 -5.57
N GLY A 53 9.58 -1.35 -6.17
CA GLY A 53 9.17 -2.58 -5.55
C GLY A 53 7.70 -2.91 -5.76
N LEU A 54 7.20 -3.84 -4.97
CA LEU A 54 5.84 -4.36 -5.04
C LEU A 54 4.92 -3.56 -4.11
N HIS A 55 3.84 -3.06 -4.67
CA HIS A 55 2.84 -2.28 -3.94
C HIS A 55 1.54 -3.05 -3.82
N HIS A 56 0.98 -3.12 -2.61
CA HIS A 56 -0.39 -3.53 -2.38
C HIS A 56 -1.19 -2.36 -1.81
N ILE A 57 -2.40 -2.18 -2.29
CA ILE A 57 -3.27 -1.09 -1.87
C ILE A 57 -4.51 -1.69 -1.22
N TYR A 58 -4.78 -1.21 -0.01
CA TYR A 58 -5.92 -1.61 0.81
C TYR A 58 -6.81 -0.41 1.12
N VAL A 59 -8.10 -0.62 1.20
CA VAL A 59 -9.08 0.39 1.61
C VAL A 59 -9.93 -0.14 2.75
N ASN A 60 -10.21 0.70 3.75
CA ASN A 60 -11.12 0.35 4.82
C ASN A 60 -12.59 0.37 4.36
N GLN A 61 -13.48 -0.21 5.15
CA GLN A 61 -14.92 -0.31 4.82
C GLN A 61 -15.58 1.03 4.56
N VAL A 62 -15.13 2.09 5.24
CA VAL A 62 -15.69 3.45 5.08
C VAL A 62 -15.49 3.96 3.65
N GLY A 63 -14.33 3.73 3.07
CA GLY A 63 -13.99 4.19 1.72
C GLY A 63 -14.38 3.24 0.60
N LEU A 64 -14.65 1.97 0.93
CA LEU A 64 -14.82 0.91 -0.06
C LEU A 64 -15.93 1.18 -1.05
N LYS A 65 -17.09 1.62 -0.60
CA LYS A 65 -18.23 1.91 -1.46
C LYS A 65 -17.88 2.97 -2.53
N THR A 66 -17.30 4.10 -2.11
CA THR A 66 -16.88 5.16 -3.03
C THR A 66 -15.82 4.67 -4.02
N TYR A 67 -14.89 3.83 -3.57
CA TYR A 67 -13.89 3.22 -4.43
C TYR A 67 -14.53 2.34 -5.52
N LEU A 68 -15.43 1.44 -5.14
CA LEU A 68 -16.10 0.49 -6.05
C LEU A 68 -17.02 1.18 -7.04
N GLU A 69 -17.70 2.23 -6.63
CA GLU A 69 -18.60 3.00 -7.51
C GLU A 69 -17.84 3.78 -8.58
N GLY A 70 -16.51 3.89 -8.47
CA GLY A 70 -15.67 4.60 -9.43
C GLY A 70 -16.07 6.08 -9.59
N LYS A 71 -16.89 6.60 -8.67
CA LYS A 71 -17.40 7.95 -8.73
C LYS A 71 -16.28 8.94 -8.45
N ARG A 72 -16.29 10.05 -9.15
CA ARG A 72 -15.48 11.24 -8.83
C ARG A 72 -15.95 11.95 -7.55
N ALA A 73 -16.76 11.28 -6.76
CA ALA A 73 -17.24 11.80 -5.49
C ALA A 73 -16.08 11.79 -4.46
N PRO A 74 -16.01 12.80 -3.59
CA PRO A 74 -15.02 12.80 -2.53
C PRO A 74 -15.25 11.59 -1.61
N PHE A 75 -14.17 10.98 -1.16
CA PHE A 75 -14.23 9.93 -0.14
C PHE A 75 -14.87 10.49 1.14
N PRO A 76 -15.72 9.71 1.83
CA PRO A 76 -16.30 10.13 3.11
C PRO A 76 -15.22 10.27 4.19
N LYS A 77 -15.46 11.13 5.19
CA LYS A 77 -14.62 11.26 6.38
C LYS A 77 -14.40 9.90 7.02
N GLY A 78 -13.19 9.61 7.44
CA GLY A 78 -12.80 8.32 8.02
C GLY A 78 -12.34 7.28 7.00
N THR A 79 -12.36 7.60 5.70
CA THR A 79 -11.69 6.74 4.70
C THR A 79 -10.20 6.67 4.97
N VAL A 80 -9.68 5.46 4.97
CA VAL A 80 -8.23 5.20 5.05
C VAL A 80 -7.84 4.29 3.91
N ILE A 81 -6.83 4.70 3.15
CA ILE A 81 -6.22 3.89 2.09
C ILE A 81 -4.77 3.67 2.46
N VAL A 82 -4.32 2.43 2.42
CA VAL A 82 -2.95 2.04 2.76
C VAL A 82 -2.23 1.57 1.52
N PHE A 83 -1.03 2.12 1.30
CA PHE A 83 -0.06 1.66 0.32
C PHE A 83 1.02 0.88 1.06
N ASP A 84 1.02 -0.43 0.89
CA ASP A 84 2.02 -1.32 1.48
C ASP A 84 3.11 -1.57 0.45
N LEU A 85 4.30 -1.01 0.67
CA LEU A 85 5.44 -1.13 -0.22
C LEU A 85 6.43 -2.17 0.30
N LEU A 86 6.68 -3.18 -0.52
CA LEU A 86 7.58 -4.29 -0.22
C LEU A 86 8.73 -4.35 -1.23
N VAL A 87 9.82 -4.94 -0.82
CA VAL A 87 10.86 -5.36 -1.78
C VAL A 87 10.27 -6.43 -2.69
N ALA A 88 10.38 -6.23 -4.00
CA ALA A 88 10.07 -7.26 -4.97
C ALA A 88 11.24 -8.25 -5.06
N LYS A 89 10.99 -9.52 -4.89
CA LYS A 89 11.98 -10.59 -5.04
C LYS A 89 11.61 -11.49 -6.20
N GLU A 90 12.51 -11.62 -7.15
CA GLU A 90 12.36 -12.59 -8.23
C GLU A 90 13.11 -13.87 -7.86
N GLU A 91 12.40 -14.98 -7.82
CA GLU A 91 12.96 -16.30 -7.50
C GLU A 91 12.15 -17.40 -8.21
N GLY A 92 12.83 -18.28 -8.94
CA GLY A 92 12.19 -19.42 -9.61
C GLY A 92 11.07 -19.02 -10.57
N ASN A 93 11.24 -17.95 -11.37
CA ASN A 93 10.22 -17.37 -12.25
C ASN A 93 8.96 -16.88 -11.51
N ALA A 94 9.07 -16.63 -10.22
CA ALA A 94 8.00 -16.04 -9.40
C ALA A 94 8.43 -14.68 -8.87
N LEU A 95 7.46 -13.77 -8.75
CA LEU A 95 7.60 -12.52 -8.03
C LEU A 95 7.06 -12.71 -6.62
N LEU A 96 7.93 -12.59 -5.64
CA LEU A 96 7.63 -12.81 -4.23
C LEU A 96 7.69 -11.51 -3.45
N GLU A 97 6.87 -11.46 -2.39
CA GLU A 97 6.96 -10.39 -1.40
C GLU A 97 8.26 -10.51 -0.59
N GLY A 98 9.08 -9.50 -0.65
CA GLY A 98 10.21 -9.32 0.23
C GLY A 98 9.86 -8.52 1.49
N PRO A 99 10.85 -8.03 2.24
CA PRO A 99 10.63 -7.20 3.40
C PRO A 99 9.84 -5.93 3.08
N GLN A 100 9.04 -5.48 4.03
CA GLN A 100 8.34 -4.20 3.94
C GLN A 100 9.33 -3.03 3.95
N LYS A 101 9.19 -2.12 3.01
CA LYS A 101 10.02 -0.91 2.91
C LYS A 101 9.39 0.27 3.64
N LEU A 102 8.10 0.49 3.43
CA LEU A 102 7.33 1.56 4.05
C LEU A 102 5.83 1.31 3.89
N ILE A 103 5.05 2.06 4.65
CA ILE A 103 3.61 2.18 4.49
C ILE A 103 3.28 3.63 4.21
N GLY A 104 2.56 3.88 3.11
CA GLY A 104 1.91 5.14 2.85
C GLY A 104 0.44 5.06 3.28
N VAL A 105 -0.04 6.07 3.99
CA VAL A 105 -1.43 6.11 4.45
C VAL A 105 -2.09 7.39 4.00
N MET A 106 -3.19 7.27 3.30
CA MET A 106 -4.06 8.38 2.94
C MET A 106 -5.30 8.34 3.83
N VAL A 107 -5.58 9.46 4.50
CA VAL A 107 -6.72 9.61 5.42
C VAL A 107 -7.60 10.75 4.96
N LYS A 108 -8.91 10.52 4.90
CA LYS A 108 -9.88 11.57 4.68
C LYS A 108 -10.38 12.11 6.01
N ASP A 109 -9.93 13.29 6.36
CA ASP A 109 -10.38 14.04 7.54
C ASP A 109 -10.39 15.55 7.23
N PRO A 110 -11.54 16.10 6.78
CA PRO A 110 -11.64 17.51 6.43
C PRO A 110 -11.39 18.47 7.59
N GLU A 111 -11.63 18.05 8.81
CA GLU A 111 -11.40 18.89 10.00
C GLU A 111 -9.91 19.05 10.30
N ARG A 112 -9.16 17.99 10.12
CA ARG A 112 -7.72 17.97 10.41
C ARG A 112 -6.87 18.45 9.23
N TYR A 113 -7.31 18.19 8.00
CA TYR A 113 -6.58 18.44 6.76
C TYR A 113 -7.31 19.38 5.80
N GLY A 114 -7.96 20.42 6.34
CA GLY A 114 -8.75 21.38 5.54
C GLY A 114 -7.95 22.05 4.42
N GLU A 115 -6.70 22.38 4.67
CA GLU A 115 -5.81 23.04 3.69
C GLU A 115 -5.46 22.18 2.48
N THR A 116 -5.53 20.85 2.63
CA THR A 116 -5.24 19.88 1.57
C THR A 116 -6.50 19.21 1.01
N GLY A 117 -7.64 19.89 1.10
CA GLY A 117 -8.92 19.34 0.65
C GLY A 117 -9.42 18.19 1.53
N GLY A 118 -8.99 18.14 2.77
CA GLY A 118 -9.37 17.13 3.74
C GLY A 118 -8.61 15.81 3.60
N LEU A 119 -7.47 15.79 2.90
CA LEU A 119 -6.65 14.59 2.71
C LEU A 119 -5.33 14.70 3.45
N GLY A 120 -5.12 13.84 4.44
CA GLY A 120 -3.83 13.61 5.08
C GLY A 120 -3.07 12.51 4.36
N LEU A 121 -1.78 12.75 4.09
CA LEU A 121 -0.87 11.77 3.51
C LEU A 121 0.28 11.56 4.48
N LEU A 122 0.47 10.32 4.91
CA LEU A 122 1.40 9.94 5.95
C LEU A 122 2.34 8.85 5.43
N ARG A 123 3.60 8.98 5.78
CA ARG A 123 4.59 7.92 5.56
C ARG A 123 4.93 7.32 6.92
N LEU A 124 4.67 6.04 7.09
CA LEU A 124 4.99 5.32 8.30
C LEU A 124 6.15 4.35 8.03
N ARG A 125 7.01 4.20 9.04
CA ARG A 125 8.04 3.16 8.99
C ARG A 125 7.38 1.79 9.19
N PRO A 126 7.95 0.73 8.60
CA PRO A 126 7.52 -0.62 8.92
C PRO A 126 7.55 -0.82 10.42
N ARG A 127 6.48 -1.34 10.97
CA ARG A 127 6.53 -1.90 12.31
C ARG A 127 7.32 -3.19 12.21
N GLN A 128 8.31 -3.40 13.07
CA GLN A 128 8.90 -4.73 13.21
C GLN A 128 7.77 -5.67 13.69
N GLU A 129 7.15 -6.36 12.73
CA GLU A 129 6.25 -7.45 13.08
C GLU A 129 7.10 -8.48 13.81
N ALA A 130 6.69 -8.85 15.02
CA ALA A 130 7.24 -10.04 15.67
C ALA A 130 7.20 -11.19 14.64
N PRO A 131 8.23 -12.04 14.60
CA PRO A 131 8.27 -13.13 13.63
C PRO A 131 6.91 -13.85 13.64
N ARG A 132 6.24 -13.86 12.49
CA ARG A 132 4.96 -14.55 12.37
C ARG A 132 5.20 -15.99 12.78
N HIS A 133 4.65 -16.40 13.89
CA HIS A 133 4.62 -17.80 14.26
C HIS A 133 4.00 -18.53 13.07
N ARG A 134 4.82 -19.25 12.34
CA ARG A 134 4.34 -20.18 11.31
C ARG A 134 3.35 -21.12 12.01
N PRO A 135 2.11 -21.23 11.57
CA PRO A 135 1.21 -22.20 12.18
C PRO A 135 1.91 -23.55 12.17
N GLN A 136 2.12 -24.12 13.35
CA GLN A 136 2.65 -25.46 13.46
C GLN A 136 1.64 -26.39 12.80
N GLY A 137 2.00 -27.01 11.68
CA GLY A 137 1.12 -27.98 11.02
C GLY A 137 0.96 -27.85 9.52
N LEU A 138 1.50 -26.81 8.87
CA LEU A 138 1.52 -26.83 7.40
C LEU A 138 2.64 -27.77 6.91
N PRO A 139 2.30 -28.78 6.07
CA PRO A 139 3.28 -29.66 5.46
C PRO A 139 4.33 -28.82 4.71
N ARG A 140 5.58 -29.19 4.80
CA ARG A 140 6.61 -28.63 3.90
C ARG A 140 6.23 -29.06 2.48
N LEU A 141 6.11 -28.11 1.58
CA LEU A 141 6.10 -28.44 0.17
C LEU A 141 7.38 -29.25 -0.13
N PRO A 142 7.29 -30.36 -0.85
CA PRO A 142 8.47 -31.13 -1.22
C PRO A 142 9.42 -30.21 -2.00
N PRO A 143 10.74 -30.36 -1.85
CA PRO A 143 11.68 -29.68 -2.72
C PRO A 143 11.32 -30.03 -4.16
N GLY A 144 11.09 -29.00 -4.97
CA GLY A 144 10.76 -29.19 -6.38
C GLY A 144 11.82 -30.11 -7.00
N GLY A 145 11.41 -31.31 -7.35
CA GLY A 145 12.26 -32.26 -8.06
C GLY A 145 12.60 -31.67 -9.41
N GLY A 146 13.80 -31.15 -9.53
CA GLY A 146 14.38 -30.91 -10.83
C GLY A 146 14.79 -32.26 -11.39
N GLU A 147 14.04 -32.78 -12.33
CA GLU A 147 14.51 -33.81 -13.25
C GLU A 147 13.84 -33.62 -14.62
N HIS A 148 14.74 -33.49 -15.57
CA HIS A 148 14.69 -33.56 -17.02
C HIS A 148 14.43 -32.28 -17.77
#